data_f8ea0fd323c6a8a6c0e939ae4a89ef7e
#
_entry.id   f8ea0fd323c6a8a6c0e939ae4a89ef7e
#
_cell.length_a   1.000
_cell.length_b   1.000
_cell.length_c   1.000
_cell.angle_alpha   90.00
_cell.angle_beta   90.00
_cell.angle_gamma   90.00
#
_symmetry.space_group_name_H-M   'P 1'
#
loop_
_entity.id
_entity.type
_entity.pdbx_description
1 polymer ?
#
loop_
_entity_poly.entity_id
_entity_poly.type
_entity_poly.pdbx_seq_one_letter_code
_entity_poly.pdbx_strand_id
1 'polypeptide(L)'
;MRKKLGKWKQVVYVSALLALILAVPLIAGARDIAPIVSTDWLQENLSNARLVVIDVRKVEEYKAGHIPGAVNVFYGTWAIKKGSLLNELPATDDLMDAVGNAGIGSDSLVVVVGKMDAPTDRVDLTRVAWTLKYAGLENVSLLDGGQNKWVKEGKTLSTDAPKVKAKPFKGKLNRNLFVNKDYVKSSLGKAMLVDVREPDFYAGKKKLPFVDRMGHLPGAVNLPTSYAYNPDGTFKTVPELSAMIRINIGDDKGKEIITYCDTGKFCTAWSFLMSELFGYTNVKVYDGSSQDWLNDSSLPAEM
;
A
#
# COMPACT_ATOMS: atom_id res chain seq x y z
N MET A 1 53.34 -65.00 -24.91
CA MET A 1 52.43 -64.67 -23.80
C MET A 1 51.97 -63.21 -23.92
N ARG A 2 50.72 -63.01 -24.32
CA ARG A 2 50.13 -61.65 -24.53
C ARG A 2 49.37 -61.27 -23.27
N LYS A 3 49.79 -60.19 -22.58
CA LYS A 3 49.03 -59.55 -21.50
C LYS A 3 48.06 -58.55 -22.08
N LYS A 4 46.74 -58.69 -21.79
CA LYS A 4 45.65 -57.81 -22.14
C LYS A 4 45.64 -56.60 -21.20
N LEU A 5 45.71 -55.39 -21.75
CA LEU A 5 45.42 -54.13 -21.02
C LEU A 5 43.94 -53.95 -20.83
N GLY A 6 43.52 -53.77 -19.56
CA GLY A 6 42.13 -53.44 -19.21
C GLY A 6 41.78 -51.97 -19.49
N LYS A 7 40.63 -51.75 -20.09
CA LYS A 7 40.05 -50.41 -20.34
C LYS A 7 39.39 -49.88 -19.10
N TRP A 8 39.89 -48.80 -18.55
CA TRP A 8 39.22 -48.05 -17.50
C TRP A 8 38.08 -47.23 -18.12
N LYS A 9 36.85 -47.48 -17.68
CA LYS A 9 35.70 -46.64 -18.01
C LYS A 9 35.68 -45.44 -17.04
N GLN A 10 35.88 -44.24 -17.55
CA GLN A 10 35.61 -43.01 -16.80
C GLN A 10 34.10 -42.82 -16.71
N VAL A 11 33.58 -42.82 -15.48
CA VAL A 11 32.19 -42.47 -15.17
C VAL A 11 32.16 -40.95 -14.94
N VAL A 12 31.57 -40.21 -15.86
CA VAL A 12 31.32 -38.77 -15.74
C VAL A 12 30.04 -38.60 -14.96
N TYR A 13 30.13 -38.13 -13.73
CA TYR A 13 28.93 -37.66 -12.97
C TYR A 13 28.54 -36.30 -13.47
N VAL A 14 27.43 -36.23 -14.20
CA VAL A 14 26.73 -34.98 -14.51
C VAL A 14 25.85 -34.66 -13.32
N SER A 15 26.29 -33.71 -12.50
CA SER A 15 25.48 -33.16 -11.41
C SER A 15 24.43 -32.21 -12.02
N ALA A 16 23.22 -32.69 -12.20
CA ALA A 16 22.09 -31.83 -12.53
C ALA A 16 21.66 -31.04 -11.28
N LEU A 17 22.02 -29.75 -11.22
CA LEU A 17 21.44 -28.81 -10.27
C LEU A 17 19.98 -28.58 -10.69
N LEU A 18 19.04 -29.23 -10.02
CA LEU A 18 17.62 -28.87 -10.08
C LEU A 18 17.45 -27.53 -9.33
N ALA A 19 17.31 -26.45 -10.05
CA ALA A 19 16.81 -25.20 -9.50
C ALA A 19 15.34 -25.41 -9.11
N LEU A 20 15.09 -25.56 -7.82
CA LEU A 20 13.74 -25.60 -7.26
C LEU A 20 13.16 -24.19 -7.37
N ILE A 21 12.45 -23.89 -8.44
CA ILE A 21 11.60 -22.70 -8.55
C ILE A 21 10.45 -22.95 -7.57
N LEU A 22 10.53 -22.34 -6.39
CA LEU A 22 9.41 -22.25 -5.47
C LEU A 22 8.31 -21.45 -6.16
N ALA A 23 7.37 -22.15 -6.77
CA ALA A 23 6.11 -21.55 -7.25
C ALA A 23 5.39 -21.01 -6.00
N VAL A 24 5.43 -19.68 -5.81
CA VAL A 24 4.56 -18.99 -4.87
C VAL A 24 3.14 -19.22 -5.39
N PRO A 25 2.22 -19.80 -4.61
CA PRO A 25 0.86 -19.96 -5.08
C PRO A 25 0.24 -18.59 -5.32
N LEU A 26 -0.13 -18.30 -6.57
CA LEU A 26 -1.00 -17.18 -6.91
C LEU A 26 -2.35 -17.42 -6.22
N ILE A 27 -2.63 -16.69 -5.17
CA ILE A 27 -3.92 -16.70 -4.49
C ILE A 27 -4.62 -15.38 -4.77
N ALA A 28 -5.88 -15.52 -5.19
CA ALA A 28 -6.90 -14.50 -5.43
C ALA A 28 -6.66 -13.57 -6.63
N GLY A 29 -7.60 -13.58 -7.59
CA GLY A 29 -7.72 -12.72 -8.76
C GLY A 29 -6.39 -12.32 -9.38
N ALA A 30 -5.96 -13.00 -10.45
CA ALA A 30 -4.63 -12.81 -11.02
C ALA A 30 -4.36 -11.32 -11.31
N ARG A 31 -3.55 -10.68 -10.46
CA ARG A 31 -3.05 -9.32 -10.73
C ARG A 31 -2.12 -9.38 -11.95
N ASP A 32 -2.32 -8.44 -12.86
CA ASP A 32 -1.45 -8.30 -14.05
C ASP A 32 -0.19 -7.48 -13.74
N ILE A 33 -0.11 -6.90 -12.54
CA ILE A 33 0.99 -6.05 -12.10
C ILE A 33 1.34 -6.32 -10.62
N ALA A 34 2.63 -6.33 -10.28
CA ALA A 34 3.07 -6.48 -8.89
C ALA A 34 2.57 -5.33 -7.98
N PRO A 35 2.26 -5.57 -6.70
CA PRO A 35 1.79 -4.53 -5.78
C PRO A 35 2.77 -3.35 -5.62
N ILE A 36 4.06 -3.64 -5.67
CA ILE A 36 5.14 -2.65 -5.64
C ILE A 36 5.98 -2.88 -6.89
N VAL A 37 6.19 -1.83 -7.67
CA VAL A 37 6.97 -1.87 -8.90
C VAL A 37 8.23 -1.01 -8.78
N SER A 38 9.31 -1.42 -9.43
CA SER A 38 10.54 -0.64 -9.51
C SER A 38 10.42 0.50 -10.52
N THR A 39 11.32 1.46 -10.42
CA THR A 39 11.47 2.55 -11.39
C THR A 39 11.85 2.03 -12.77
N ASP A 40 12.64 0.95 -12.86
CA ASP A 40 12.98 0.29 -14.12
C ASP A 40 11.77 -0.34 -14.77
N TRP A 41 11.00 -1.12 -14.00
CA TRP A 41 9.76 -1.70 -14.51
C TRP A 41 8.82 -0.62 -15.05
N LEU A 42 8.65 0.48 -14.31
CA LEU A 42 7.78 1.57 -14.75
C LEU A 42 8.31 2.21 -16.05
N GLN A 43 9.62 2.46 -16.15
CA GLN A 43 10.23 3.03 -17.34
C GLN A 43 10.02 2.15 -18.58
N GLU A 44 10.18 0.85 -18.45
CA GLU A 44 10.00 -0.13 -19.53
C GLU A 44 8.53 -0.23 -19.97
N ASN A 45 7.59 0.09 -19.09
CA ASN A 45 6.15 -0.04 -19.33
C ASN A 45 5.43 1.27 -19.66
N LEU A 46 6.11 2.42 -19.75
CA LEU A 46 5.47 3.73 -20.02
C LEU A 46 4.67 3.75 -21.33
N SER A 47 5.01 2.91 -22.31
CA SER A 47 4.27 2.78 -23.58
C SER A 47 3.07 1.83 -23.52
N ASN A 48 2.82 1.16 -22.40
CA ASN A 48 1.70 0.24 -22.26
C ASN A 48 0.37 1.00 -22.24
N ALA A 49 -0.51 0.73 -23.19
CA ALA A 49 -1.79 1.42 -23.35
C ALA A 49 -2.77 1.25 -22.16
N ARG A 50 -2.58 0.21 -21.32
CA ARG A 50 -3.35 -0.01 -20.09
C ARG A 50 -2.78 0.73 -18.88
N LEU A 51 -1.52 1.19 -18.95
CA LEU A 51 -0.85 1.83 -17.84
C LEU A 51 -1.39 3.25 -17.63
N VAL A 52 -1.75 3.55 -16.39
CA VAL A 52 -2.07 4.90 -15.90
C VAL A 52 -1.19 5.18 -14.69
N VAL A 53 -0.33 6.17 -14.81
CA VAL A 53 0.52 6.64 -13.72
C VAL A 53 -0.18 7.82 -13.05
N ILE A 54 -0.48 7.72 -11.76
CA ILE A 54 -1.14 8.77 -10.97
C ILE A 54 -0.10 9.44 -10.08
N ASP A 55 0.17 10.71 -10.36
CA ASP A 55 1.03 11.55 -9.52
C ASP A 55 0.17 12.31 -8.49
N VAL A 56 0.35 11.99 -7.21
CA VAL A 56 -0.47 12.54 -6.11
C VAL A 56 0.12 13.82 -5.49
N ARG A 57 1.27 14.29 -6.00
CA ARG A 57 1.95 15.50 -5.51
C ARG A 57 1.14 16.76 -5.82
N LYS A 58 1.54 17.86 -5.18
CA LYS A 58 0.98 19.18 -5.48
C LYS A 58 1.21 19.54 -6.95
N VAL A 59 0.29 20.31 -7.51
CA VAL A 59 0.30 20.66 -8.94
C VAL A 59 1.57 21.44 -9.33
N GLU A 60 2.12 22.24 -8.43
CA GLU A 60 3.35 23.01 -8.67
C GLU A 60 4.56 22.08 -8.81
N GLU A 61 4.63 21.05 -7.95
CA GLU A 61 5.71 20.05 -7.98
C GLU A 61 5.62 19.17 -9.22
N TYR A 62 4.40 18.79 -9.60
CA TYR A 62 4.14 18.06 -10.83
C TYR A 62 4.56 18.85 -12.07
N LYS A 63 4.18 20.13 -12.16
CA LYS A 63 4.55 21.02 -13.26
C LYS A 63 6.05 21.27 -13.37
N ALA A 64 6.77 21.28 -12.26
CA ALA A 64 8.22 21.41 -12.24
C ALA A 64 8.96 20.19 -12.83
N GLY A 65 8.30 19.04 -12.87
CA GLY A 65 8.81 17.81 -13.48
C GLY A 65 8.12 16.58 -12.90
N HIS A 66 7.69 15.71 -13.79
CA HIS A 66 6.98 14.47 -13.46
C HIS A 66 7.42 13.30 -14.35
N ILE A 67 7.08 12.09 -13.99
CA ILE A 67 7.32 10.89 -14.81
C ILE A 67 6.52 11.02 -16.11
N PRO A 68 7.13 10.79 -17.28
CA PRO A 68 6.47 10.96 -18.56
C PRO A 68 5.12 10.22 -18.62
N GLY A 69 4.09 10.94 -19.06
CA GLY A 69 2.74 10.40 -19.15
C GLY A 69 1.95 10.30 -17.84
N ALA A 70 2.54 10.65 -16.70
CA ALA A 70 1.83 10.66 -15.42
C ALA A 70 0.73 11.73 -15.41
N VAL A 71 -0.41 11.38 -14.84
CA VAL A 71 -1.58 12.25 -14.64
C VAL A 71 -1.57 12.77 -13.21
N ASN A 72 -1.60 14.10 -13.03
CA ASN A 72 -1.65 14.65 -11.69
C ASN A 72 -3.08 14.62 -11.15
N VAL A 73 -3.27 13.89 -10.07
CA VAL A 73 -4.49 13.93 -9.26
C VAL A 73 -4.07 14.09 -7.81
N PHE A 74 -4.07 15.33 -7.35
CA PHE A 74 -3.57 15.70 -6.02
C PHE A 74 -4.19 14.85 -4.90
N TYR A 75 -3.38 14.51 -3.90
CA TYR A 75 -3.77 13.68 -2.75
C TYR A 75 -5.12 14.03 -2.15
N GLY A 76 -5.43 15.34 -1.98
CA GLY A 76 -6.69 15.81 -1.41
C GLY A 76 -7.95 15.45 -2.18
N THR A 77 -7.84 14.93 -3.40
CA THR A 77 -8.96 14.37 -4.17
C THR A 77 -9.39 13.00 -3.64
N TRP A 78 -8.44 12.26 -3.05
CA TRP A 78 -8.63 10.86 -2.63
C TRP A 78 -8.93 10.68 -1.15
N ALA A 79 -8.63 11.71 -0.35
CA ALA A 79 -8.84 11.72 1.09
C ALA A 79 -9.22 13.14 1.54
N ILE A 80 -10.44 13.29 2.04
CA ILE A 80 -11.05 14.60 2.31
C ILE A 80 -11.24 14.82 3.82
N LYS A 81 -11.51 16.08 4.19
CA LYS A 81 -12.02 16.39 5.51
C LYS A 81 -13.55 16.23 5.53
N LYS A 82 -14.09 15.48 6.51
CA LYS A 82 -15.52 15.26 6.68
C LYS A 82 -15.94 15.60 8.11
N GLY A 83 -16.60 16.71 8.29
CA GLY A 83 -16.84 17.27 9.62
C GLY A 83 -15.52 17.62 10.33
N SER A 84 -15.27 17.04 11.49
CA SER A 84 -13.98 17.16 12.21
C SER A 84 -12.94 16.15 11.76
N LEU A 85 -13.35 15.04 11.13
CA LEU A 85 -12.45 13.95 10.76
C LEU A 85 -11.61 14.30 9.52
N LEU A 86 -10.36 13.90 9.55
CA LEU A 86 -9.39 14.12 8.48
C LEU A 86 -9.15 12.84 7.69
N ASN A 87 -8.81 12.98 6.42
CA ASN A 87 -8.47 11.88 5.50
C ASN A 87 -9.59 10.84 5.29
N GLU A 88 -10.85 11.23 5.45
CA GLU A 88 -12.01 10.37 5.18
C GLU A 88 -12.16 10.06 3.68
N LEU A 89 -12.81 8.94 3.36
CA LEU A 89 -13.17 8.61 1.98
C LEU A 89 -14.07 9.70 1.36
N PRO A 90 -13.85 10.09 0.10
CA PRO A 90 -14.78 10.96 -0.64
C PRO A 90 -16.18 10.34 -0.77
N ALA A 91 -17.18 11.13 -1.14
CA ALA A 91 -18.46 10.60 -1.56
C ALA A 91 -18.27 9.65 -2.76
N THR A 92 -19.16 8.67 -2.89
CA THR A 92 -19.01 7.62 -3.91
C THR A 92 -18.93 8.20 -5.32
N ASP A 93 -19.82 9.15 -5.64
CA ASP A 93 -19.88 9.73 -6.98
C ASP A 93 -18.62 10.56 -7.28
N ASP A 94 -18.17 11.38 -6.31
CA ASP A 94 -16.92 12.14 -6.42
C ASP A 94 -15.71 11.23 -6.64
N LEU A 95 -15.66 10.09 -5.95
CA LEU A 95 -14.60 9.11 -6.11
C LEU A 95 -14.63 8.47 -7.51
N MET A 96 -15.81 8.05 -7.99
CA MET A 96 -15.96 7.46 -9.32
C MET A 96 -15.59 8.45 -10.41
N ASP A 97 -15.98 9.72 -10.25
CA ASP A 97 -15.64 10.80 -11.18
C ASP A 97 -14.13 11.08 -11.17
N ALA A 98 -13.49 11.11 -10.00
CA ALA A 98 -12.04 11.29 -9.90
C ALA A 98 -11.28 10.18 -10.64
N VAL A 99 -11.69 8.91 -10.46
CA VAL A 99 -11.12 7.75 -11.15
C VAL A 99 -11.31 7.88 -12.66
N GLY A 100 -12.52 8.17 -13.12
CA GLY A 100 -12.85 8.29 -14.54
C GLY A 100 -12.14 9.46 -15.22
N ASN A 101 -12.08 10.62 -14.56
CA ASN A 101 -11.40 11.82 -15.05
C ASN A 101 -9.88 11.62 -15.16
N ALA A 102 -9.29 10.77 -14.33
CA ALA A 102 -7.89 10.35 -14.46
C ALA A 102 -7.63 9.39 -15.65
N GLY A 103 -8.67 9.04 -16.42
CA GLY A 103 -8.57 8.11 -17.56
C GLY A 103 -8.47 6.63 -17.15
N ILE A 104 -8.76 6.32 -15.89
CA ILE A 104 -8.69 4.95 -15.38
C ILE A 104 -9.96 4.19 -15.78
N GLY A 105 -9.80 3.03 -16.39
CA GLY A 105 -10.85 2.04 -16.65
C GLY A 105 -10.68 0.81 -15.76
N SER A 106 -11.64 -0.11 -15.81
CA SER A 106 -11.62 -1.34 -15.00
C SER A 106 -10.46 -2.28 -15.32
N ASP A 107 -9.90 -2.16 -16.51
CA ASP A 107 -8.77 -2.96 -17.03
C ASP A 107 -7.41 -2.25 -16.89
N SER A 108 -7.38 -1.05 -16.33
CA SER A 108 -6.16 -0.26 -16.20
C SER A 108 -5.18 -0.88 -15.22
N LEU A 109 -3.89 -0.76 -15.53
CA LEU A 109 -2.77 -0.98 -14.62
C LEU A 109 -2.42 0.38 -14.00
N VAL A 110 -2.70 0.57 -12.72
CA VAL A 110 -2.51 1.87 -12.08
C VAL A 110 -1.24 1.84 -11.22
N VAL A 111 -0.33 2.79 -11.46
CA VAL A 111 0.84 3.00 -10.60
C VAL A 111 0.70 4.36 -9.90
N VAL A 112 0.65 4.33 -8.57
CA VAL A 112 0.59 5.55 -7.76
C VAL A 112 2.00 6.03 -7.47
N VAL A 113 2.25 7.30 -7.75
CA VAL A 113 3.55 7.97 -7.60
C VAL A 113 3.39 9.22 -6.74
N GLY A 114 4.36 9.47 -5.89
CA GLY A 114 4.43 10.66 -5.05
C GLY A 114 5.83 10.86 -4.53
N LYS A 115 5.98 11.75 -3.54
CA LYS A 115 7.21 11.90 -2.79
C LYS A 115 7.40 10.78 -1.79
N MET A 116 8.65 10.56 -1.39
CA MET A 116 9.02 9.60 -0.35
C MET A 116 9.93 10.22 0.71
N ASP A 117 10.03 11.55 0.77
CA ASP A 117 10.94 12.27 1.67
C ASP A 117 10.50 12.14 3.14
N ALA A 118 9.30 12.62 3.43
CA ALA A 118 8.75 12.61 4.78
C ALA A 118 7.85 11.38 5.01
N PRO A 119 7.69 10.93 6.27
CA PRO A 119 6.76 9.86 6.60
C PRO A 119 5.33 10.08 6.08
N THR A 120 4.86 11.34 6.09
CA THR A 120 3.54 11.73 5.57
C THR A 120 3.43 11.56 4.06
N ASP A 121 4.51 11.84 3.33
CA ASP A 121 4.54 11.71 1.87
C ASP A 121 4.47 10.25 1.45
N ARG A 122 5.21 9.36 2.16
CA ARG A 122 5.25 7.92 1.88
C ARG A 122 3.87 7.27 1.93
N VAL A 123 3.05 7.72 2.87
CA VAL A 123 1.71 7.17 3.07
C VAL A 123 0.62 7.83 2.21
N ASP A 124 0.91 8.92 1.51
CA ASP A 124 0.03 9.45 0.47
C ASP A 124 -0.23 8.41 -0.62
N LEU A 125 0.83 7.73 -1.05
CA LEU A 125 0.75 6.68 -2.07
C LEU A 125 -0.13 5.52 -1.62
N THR A 126 0.11 5.02 -0.41
CA THR A 126 -0.63 3.87 0.11
C THR A 126 -2.09 4.21 0.37
N ARG A 127 -2.39 5.42 0.86
CA ARG A 127 -3.77 5.89 1.05
C ARG A 127 -4.51 5.96 -0.29
N VAL A 128 -3.89 6.53 -1.31
CA VAL A 128 -4.50 6.62 -2.64
C VAL A 128 -4.69 5.23 -3.25
N ALA A 129 -3.68 4.37 -3.17
CA ALA A 129 -3.80 2.99 -3.66
C ALA A 129 -4.93 2.23 -2.96
N TRP A 130 -5.06 2.37 -1.63
CA TRP A 130 -6.13 1.74 -0.86
C TRP A 130 -7.52 2.30 -1.22
N THR A 131 -7.62 3.62 -1.46
CA THR A 131 -8.85 4.26 -1.94
C THR A 131 -9.25 3.77 -3.34
N LEU A 132 -8.28 3.56 -4.24
CA LEU A 132 -8.52 2.96 -5.56
C LEU A 132 -8.96 1.49 -5.46
N LYS A 133 -8.37 0.72 -4.54
CA LYS A 133 -8.83 -0.65 -4.23
C LYS A 133 -10.26 -0.65 -3.69
N TYR A 134 -10.61 0.32 -2.84
CA TYR A 134 -11.97 0.50 -2.36
C TYR A 134 -12.95 0.83 -3.50
N ALA A 135 -12.52 1.62 -4.49
CA ALA A 135 -13.31 1.90 -5.69
C ALA A 135 -13.52 0.66 -6.59
N GLY A 136 -12.85 -0.46 -6.31
CA GLY A 136 -13.00 -1.74 -7.03
C GLY A 136 -11.94 -2.00 -8.09
N LEU A 137 -10.82 -1.29 -8.06
CA LEU A 137 -9.70 -1.54 -8.97
C LEU A 137 -8.82 -2.69 -8.44
N GLU A 138 -8.54 -3.67 -9.30
CA GLU A 138 -7.70 -4.82 -8.95
C GLU A 138 -6.20 -4.53 -9.11
N ASN A 139 -5.82 -3.89 -10.20
CA ASN A 139 -4.43 -3.68 -10.61
C ASN A 139 -3.92 -2.29 -10.17
N VAL A 140 -3.73 -2.11 -8.87
CA VAL A 140 -3.16 -0.87 -8.29
C VAL A 140 -1.82 -1.17 -7.65
N SER A 141 -0.79 -0.41 -8.00
CA SER A 141 0.59 -0.60 -7.57
C SER A 141 1.19 0.69 -7.02
N LEU A 142 2.23 0.55 -6.22
CA LEU A 142 3.02 1.65 -5.68
C LEU A 142 4.37 1.69 -6.39
N LEU A 143 4.86 2.88 -6.73
CA LEU A 143 6.24 3.04 -7.20
C LEU A 143 7.20 3.02 -6.01
N ASP A 144 8.08 2.02 -5.94
CA ASP A 144 9.09 1.93 -4.89
C ASP A 144 10.07 3.11 -4.92
N GLY A 145 10.21 3.80 -3.78
CA GLY A 145 11.02 5.01 -3.68
C GLY A 145 10.44 6.24 -4.41
N GLY A 146 9.26 6.10 -5.05
CA GLY A 146 8.49 7.19 -5.66
C GLY A 146 9.27 8.03 -6.68
N GLN A 147 8.83 9.28 -6.84
CA GLN A 147 9.49 10.28 -7.71
C GLN A 147 10.94 10.53 -7.30
N ASN A 148 11.25 10.47 -6.02
CA ASN A 148 12.59 10.73 -5.50
C ASN A 148 13.62 9.73 -6.05
N LYS A 149 13.28 8.45 -6.03
CA LYS A 149 14.14 7.39 -6.58
C LYS A 149 14.28 7.51 -8.09
N TRP A 150 13.18 7.80 -8.81
CA TRP A 150 13.18 8.05 -10.24
C TRP A 150 14.20 9.15 -10.63
N VAL A 151 14.17 10.27 -9.93
CA VAL A 151 15.11 11.39 -10.14
C VAL A 151 16.53 11.01 -9.77
N LYS A 152 16.73 10.35 -8.62
CA LYS A 152 18.05 9.92 -8.14
C LYS A 152 18.75 8.98 -9.12
N GLU A 153 17.98 8.16 -9.83
CA GLU A 153 18.49 7.24 -10.86
C GLU A 153 18.71 7.91 -12.23
N GLY A 154 18.53 9.24 -12.31
CA GLY A 154 18.76 10.02 -13.53
C GLY A 154 17.76 9.75 -14.65
N LYS A 155 16.58 9.21 -14.32
CA LYS A 155 15.55 8.92 -15.31
C LYS A 155 14.86 10.20 -15.80
N THR A 156 14.40 10.18 -17.05
CA THR A 156 13.82 11.34 -17.73
C THR A 156 12.57 11.84 -17.03
N LEU A 157 12.46 13.15 -16.88
CA LEU A 157 11.24 13.85 -16.48
C LEU A 157 10.60 14.56 -17.67
N SER A 158 9.29 14.78 -17.58
CA SER A 158 8.51 15.60 -18.50
C SER A 158 7.89 16.79 -17.75
N THR A 159 7.64 17.86 -18.45
CA THR A 159 6.78 18.97 -18.03
C THR A 159 5.49 19.03 -18.86
N ASP A 160 5.34 18.13 -19.83
CA ASP A 160 4.20 18.06 -20.74
C ASP A 160 3.06 17.29 -20.07
N ALA A 161 1.93 17.97 -19.80
CA ALA A 161 0.75 17.29 -19.29
C ALA A 161 0.16 16.32 -20.33
N PRO A 162 -0.12 15.05 -19.97
CA PRO A 162 -0.68 14.09 -20.90
C PRO A 162 -2.11 14.48 -21.29
N LYS A 163 -2.48 14.17 -22.52
CA LYS A 163 -3.87 14.30 -22.97
C LYS A 163 -4.71 13.15 -22.40
N VAL A 164 -5.30 13.36 -21.25
CA VAL A 164 -6.17 12.35 -20.60
C VAL A 164 -7.51 12.31 -21.34
N LYS A 165 -7.91 11.11 -21.76
CA LYS A 165 -9.27 10.85 -22.19
C LYS A 165 -10.07 10.32 -21.01
N ALA A 166 -10.93 11.14 -20.43
CA ALA A 166 -11.83 10.71 -19.36
C ALA A 166 -12.66 9.49 -19.81
N LYS A 167 -12.87 8.56 -18.89
CA LYS A 167 -13.67 7.34 -19.09
C LYS A 167 -14.73 7.28 -17.99
N PRO A 168 -16.01 6.99 -18.30
CA PRO A 168 -16.96 6.69 -17.24
C PRO A 168 -16.47 5.48 -16.43
N PHE A 169 -16.21 5.67 -15.14
CA PHE A 169 -15.83 4.58 -14.27
C PHE A 169 -17.02 4.11 -13.44
N LYS A 170 -17.32 2.81 -13.52
CA LYS A 170 -18.41 2.17 -12.77
C LYS A 170 -17.86 1.01 -11.96
N GLY A 171 -16.99 1.34 -11.01
CA GLY A 171 -16.41 0.35 -10.10
C GLY A 171 -17.45 -0.18 -9.10
N LYS A 172 -17.25 -1.41 -8.64
CA LYS A 172 -18.00 -1.97 -7.52
C LYS A 172 -17.22 -1.71 -6.23
N LEU A 173 -17.75 -0.83 -5.37
CA LEU A 173 -17.10 -0.52 -4.09
C LEU A 173 -16.83 -1.77 -3.27
N ASN A 174 -15.58 -1.94 -2.85
CA ASN A 174 -15.22 -2.95 -1.85
C ASN A 174 -15.37 -2.37 -0.44
N ARG A 175 -16.59 -2.36 0.06
CA ARG A 175 -16.95 -1.80 1.38
C ARG A 175 -16.31 -2.52 2.56
N ASN A 176 -15.71 -3.69 2.33
CA ASN A 176 -15.03 -4.44 3.39
C ASN A 176 -13.64 -3.88 3.73
N LEU A 177 -13.08 -2.99 2.91
CA LEU A 177 -11.74 -2.44 3.13
C LEU A 177 -11.69 -1.32 4.16
N PHE A 178 -12.80 -0.58 4.35
CA PHE A 178 -12.89 0.49 5.35
C PHE A 178 -14.03 0.20 6.32
N VAL A 179 -13.78 0.44 7.60
CA VAL A 179 -14.76 0.26 8.68
C VAL A 179 -14.89 1.54 9.50
N ASN A 180 -16.07 1.74 10.07
CA ASN A 180 -16.38 2.86 10.93
C ASN A 180 -16.23 2.48 12.42
N LYS A 181 -16.44 3.46 13.29
CA LYS A 181 -16.36 3.34 14.76
C LYS A 181 -17.27 2.24 15.33
N ASP A 182 -18.51 2.15 14.85
CA ASP A 182 -19.47 1.16 15.36
C ASP A 182 -19.03 -0.26 15.03
N TYR A 183 -18.50 -0.47 13.84
CA TYR A 183 -17.90 -1.74 13.45
C TYR A 183 -16.74 -2.12 14.37
N VAL A 184 -15.80 -1.20 14.59
CA VAL A 184 -14.63 -1.43 15.47
C VAL A 184 -15.09 -1.74 16.89
N LYS A 185 -16.06 -0.98 17.42
CA LYS A 185 -16.64 -1.21 18.75
C LYS A 185 -17.21 -2.63 18.89
N SER A 186 -17.93 -3.11 17.88
CA SER A 186 -18.50 -4.47 17.88
C SER A 186 -17.46 -5.58 17.69
N SER A 187 -16.27 -5.23 17.21
CA SER A 187 -15.14 -6.13 16.90
C SER A 187 -14.11 -6.22 18.03
N LEU A 188 -14.26 -5.45 19.12
CA LEU A 188 -13.36 -5.51 20.26
C LEU A 188 -13.31 -6.94 20.83
N GLY A 189 -12.09 -7.44 21.06
CA GLY A 189 -11.84 -8.80 21.55
C GLY A 189 -12.13 -9.93 20.55
N LYS A 190 -12.54 -9.60 19.31
CA LYS A 190 -12.80 -10.56 18.23
C LYS A 190 -11.83 -10.39 17.05
N ALA A 191 -11.68 -9.16 16.56
CA ALA A 191 -10.71 -8.82 15.52
C ALA A 191 -9.37 -8.44 16.14
N MET A 192 -8.29 -8.61 15.38
CA MET A 192 -6.98 -8.10 15.73
C MET A 192 -6.88 -6.62 15.38
N LEU A 193 -6.79 -5.77 16.39
CA LEU A 193 -6.54 -4.34 16.20
C LEU A 193 -5.04 -4.08 16.09
N VAL A 194 -4.63 -3.28 15.10
CA VAL A 194 -3.23 -2.94 14.86
C VAL A 194 -3.09 -1.42 14.83
N ASP A 195 -2.48 -0.87 15.87
CA ASP A 195 -2.07 0.53 15.93
C ASP A 195 -0.74 0.70 15.19
N VAL A 196 -0.76 1.47 14.12
CA VAL A 196 0.44 1.69 13.31
C VAL A 196 1.15 3.04 13.61
N ARG A 197 0.72 3.73 14.66
CA ARG A 197 1.39 4.95 15.13
C ARG A 197 2.74 4.62 15.76
N GLU A 198 3.58 5.63 15.86
CA GLU A 198 4.86 5.49 16.55
C GLU A 198 4.65 5.09 18.03
N PRO A 199 5.61 4.37 18.66
CA PRO A 199 5.44 3.78 20.00
C PRO A 199 5.04 4.78 21.09
N ASP A 200 5.49 6.04 21.00
CA ASP A 200 5.13 7.07 21.99
C ASP A 200 3.65 7.45 21.95
N PHE A 201 3.00 7.37 20.76
CA PHE A 201 1.56 7.60 20.62
C PHE A 201 0.77 6.42 21.15
N TYR A 202 1.20 5.20 20.81
CA TYR A 202 0.61 3.97 21.30
C TYR A 202 0.66 3.89 22.84
N ALA A 203 1.82 4.15 23.43
CA ALA A 203 2.04 4.11 24.88
C ALA A 203 1.45 5.32 25.64
N GLY A 204 0.65 6.16 24.99
CA GLY A 204 0.01 7.30 25.64
C GLY A 204 0.96 8.40 26.13
N LYS A 205 2.19 8.50 25.59
CA LYS A 205 3.15 9.55 25.94
C LYS A 205 2.96 10.81 25.10
N LYS A 206 2.35 10.65 23.91
CA LYS A 206 2.10 11.72 22.94
C LYS A 206 0.71 11.58 22.33
N LYS A 207 0.15 12.71 21.90
CA LYS A 207 -1.05 12.78 21.06
C LYS A 207 -0.95 13.94 20.09
N LEU A 208 -1.69 13.89 19.00
CA LEU A 208 -1.83 15.04 18.10
C LEU A 208 -2.80 16.07 18.69
N PRO A 209 -2.68 17.36 18.30
CA PRO A 209 -3.51 18.45 18.88
C PRO A 209 -5.01 18.24 18.69
N PHE A 210 -5.43 17.51 17.67
CA PHE A 210 -6.82 17.24 17.35
C PHE A 210 -7.35 15.91 17.94
N VAL A 211 -6.58 15.26 18.80
CA VAL A 211 -6.96 14.04 19.54
C VAL A 211 -7.07 14.42 21.02
N ASP A 212 -8.22 14.14 21.64
CA ASP A 212 -8.53 14.61 23.01
C ASP A 212 -7.84 13.79 24.09
N ARG A 213 -7.75 12.46 23.93
CA ARG A 213 -7.16 11.55 24.91
C ARG A 213 -5.90 10.87 24.38
N MET A 214 -5.00 10.52 25.27
CA MET A 214 -3.81 9.71 25.00
C MET A 214 -4.17 8.22 25.03
N GLY A 215 -3.22 7.36 24.56
CA GLY A 215 -3.35 5.92 24.59
C GLY A 215 -3.81 5.33 23.25
N HIS A 216 -4.31 4.10 23.29
CA HIS A 216 -4.66 3.30 22.13
C HIS A 216 -6.01 2.57 22.33
N LEU A 217 -6.54 1.98 21.27
CA LEU A 217 -7.76 1.17 21.32
C LEU A 217 -7.49 -0.14 22.10
N PRO A 218 -8.43 -0.60 22.95
CA PRO A 218 -8.21 -1.76 23.80
C PRO A 218 -7.80 -3.02 23.05
N GLY A 219 -6.75 -3.68 23.56
CA GLY A 219 -6.23 -4.92 22.99
C GLY A 219 -5.48 -4.77 21.67
N ALA A 220 -5.20 -3.55 21.21
CA ALA A 220 -4.44 -3.34 19.99
C ALA A 220 -2.96 -3.73 20.18
N VAL A 221 -2.34 -4.27 19.13
CA VAL A 221 -0.89 -4.43 19.04
C VAL A 221 -0.27 -3.27 18.29
N ASN A 222 0.98 -2.92 18.60
CA ASN A 222 1.67 -1.82 17.91
C ASN A 222 2.59 -2.35 16.80
N LEU A 223 2.36 -1.87 15.56
CA LEU A 223 3.21 -2.13 14.41
C LEU A 223 3.43 -0.82 13.64
N PRO A 224 4.41 0.01 14.04
CA PRO A 224 4.62 1.32 13.46
C PRO A 224 4.79 1.32 11.94
N THR A 225 4.16 2.27 11.26
CA THR A 225 4.26 2.41 9.80
C THR A 225 5.70 2.70 9.35
N SER A 226 6.49 3.40 10.17
CA SER A 226 7.90 3.68 9.89
C SER A 226 8.72 2.41 9.65
N TYR A 227 8.34 1.29 10.24
CA TYR A 227 9.05 0.02 10.08
C TYR A 227 8.91 -0.60 8.69
N ALA A 228 7.96 -0.16 7.89
CA ALA A 228 7.78 -0.66 6.53
C ALA A 228 8.79 -0.07 5.53
N TYR A 229 9.50 0.99 5.91
CA TYR A 229 10.34 1.77 5.00
C TYR A 229 11.80 1.82 5.41
N ASN A 230 12.67 1.95 4.41
CA ASN A 230 14.06 2.34 4.57
C ASN A 230 14.19 3.88 4.73
N PRO A 231 15.32 4.39 5.23
CA PRO A 231 15.54 5.83 5.35
C PRO A 231 15.35 6.61 4.03
N ASP A 232 15.70 6.01 2.90
CA ASP A 232 15.59 6.61 1.57
C ASP A 232 14.16 6.57 0.99
N GLY A 233 13.18 6.08 1.75
CA GLY A 233 11.78 6.02 1.34
C GLY A 233 11.41 4.77 0.53
N THR A 234 12.33 3.87 0.22
CA THR A 234 11.99 2.57 -0.37
C THR A 234 11.34 1.67 0.66
N PHE A 235 10.55 0.70 0.20
CA PHE A 235 10.06 -0.33 1.10
C PHE A 235 11.20 -1.24 1.57
N LYS A 236 11.08 -1.78 2.77
CA LYS A 236 11.95 -2.87 3.21
C LYS A 236 11.76 -4.10 2.33
N THR A 237 12.74 -4.98 2.34
CA THR A 237 12.68 -6.22 1.56
C THR A 237 11.51 -7.12 1.97
N VAL A 238 11.01 -7.93 1.04
CA VAL A 238 9.90 -8.86 1.29
C VAL A 238 10.17 -9.77 2.50
N PRO A 239 11.38 -10.35 2.69
CA PRO A 239 11.70 -11.13 3.89
C PRO A 239 11.59 -10.31 5.20
N GLU A 240 12.09 -9.05 5.22
CA GLU A 240 12.00 -8.20 6.42
C GLU A 240 10.54 -7.87 6.77
N LEU A 241 9.75 -7.45 5.77
CA LEU A 241 8.32 -7.15 5.95
C LEU A 241 7.55 -8.39 6.42
N SER A 242 7.81 -9.55 5.81
CA SER A 242 7.18 -10.81 6.19
C SER A 242 7.49 -11.20 7.64
N ALA A 243 8.74 -11.03 8.06
CA ALA A 243 9.14 -11.32 9.43
C ALA A 243 8.42 -10.41 10.44
N MET A 244 8.31 -9.12 10.17
CA MET A 244 7.60 -8.16 11.02
C MET A 244 6.11 -8.50 11.14
N ILE A 245 5.45 -8.81 10.02
CA ILE A 245 4.04 -9.20 10.01
C ILE A 245 3.88 -10.48 10.82
N ARG A 246 4.69 -11.50 10.59
CA ARG A 246 4.58 -12.78 11.27
C ARG A 246 4.76 -12.67 12.78
N ILE A 247 5.71 -11.86 13.25
CA ILE A 247 5.97 -11.65 14.68
C ILE A 247 4.80 -10.93 15.36
N ASN A 248 4.24 -9.89 14.73
CA ASN A 248 3.24 -9.03 15.36
C ASN A 248 1.80 -9.47 15.07
N ILE A 249 1.57 -10.06 13.90
CA ILE A 249 0.23 -10.41 13.40
C ILE A 249 0.00 -11.91 13.40
N GLY A 250 1.02 -12.72 13.06
CA GLY A 250 0.93 -14.17 12.92
C GLY A 250 0.67 -14.61 11.48
N ASP A 251 0.56 -15.93 11.26
CA ASP A 251 0.50 -16.55 9.92
C ASP A 251 -0.92 -16.85 9.44
N ASP A 252 -1.95 -16.67 10.28
CA ASP A 252 -3.35 -16.85 9.87
C ASP A 252 -3.80 -15.70 8.96
N LYS A 253 -3.79 -15.96 7.66
CA LYS A 253 -4.14 -14.97 6.63
C LYS A 253 -5.64 -14.72 6.49
N GLY A 254 -6.46 -15.55 7.10
CA GLY A 254 -7.92 -15.41 7.09
C GLY A 254 -8.47 -14.62 8.28
N LYS A 255 -7.67 -14.41 9.31
CA LYS A 255 -8.13 -13.69 10.50
C LYS A 255 -8.47 -12.25 10.19
N GLU A 256 -9.45 -11.73 10.92
CA GLU A 256 -9.83 -10.33 10.79
C GLU A 256 -8.80 -9.41 11.44
N ILE A 257 -8.28 -8.47 10.65
CA ILE A 257 -7.29 -7.47 11.06
C ILE A 257 -7.89 -6.09 10.77
N ILE A 258 -7.90 -5.22 11.77
CA ILE A 258 -8.31 -3.83 11.62
C ILE A 258 -7.11 -2.95 11.95
N THR A 259 -6.57 -2.28 10.95
CA THR A 259 -5.48 -1.32 11.16
C THR A 259 -6.04 0.07 11.40
N TYR A 260 -5.39 0.84 12.26
CA TYR A 260 -5.72 2.24 12.49
C TYR A 260 -4.47 3.06 12.81
N CYS A 261 -4.58 4.37 12.67
CA CYS A 261 -3.54 5.34 13.04
C CYS A 261 -4.17 6.54 13.76
N ASP A 262 -3.83 7.77 13.37
CA ASP A 262 -4.52 8.96 13.88
C ASP A 262 -5.76 9.32 13.04
N THR A 263 -5.71 9.18 11.71
CA THR A 263 -6.71 9.71 10.76
C THR A 263 -6.94 8.82 9.55
N GLY A 264 -6.77 7.51 9.65
CA GLY A 264 -7.00 6.56 8.55
C GLY A 264 -5.99 6.61 7.38
N LYS A 265 -4.90 7.38 7.51
CA LYS A 265 -3.90 7.55 6.45
C LYS A 265 -2.73 6.57 6.58
N PHE A 266 -1.99 6.60 7.69
CA PHE A 266 -0.77 5.79 7.91
C PHE A 266 -1.06 4.29 7.92
N CYS A 267 -2.23 3.88 8.40
CA CYS A 267 -2.61 2.48 8.51
C CYS A 267 -2.80 1.79 7.15
N THR A 268 -3.01 2.56 6.08
CA THR A 268 -3.13 1.98 4.73
C THR A 268 -1.84 1.33 4.24
N ALA A 269 -0.68 1.71 4.76
CA ALA A 269 0.60 1.10 4.37
C ALA A 269 0.64 -0.39 4.72
N TRP A 270 0.46 -0.73 6.01
CA TRP A 270 0.42 -2.13 6.43
C TRP A 270 -0.79 -2.88 5.88
N SER A 271 -1.95 -2.21 5.74
CA SER A 271 -3.12 -2.84 5.11
C SER A 271 -2.83 -3.24 3.68
N PHE A 272 -2.23 -2.34 2.88
CA PHE A 272 -1.86 -2.63 1.50
C PHE A 272 -0.82 -3.75 1.42
N LEU A 273 0.23 -3.70 2.23
CA LEU A 273 1.26 -4.73 2.25
C LEU A 273 0.67 -6.10 2.65
N MET A 274 -0.09 -6.17 3.73
CA MET A 274 -0.71 -7.43 4.18
C MET A 274 -1.63 -8.02 3.13
N SER A 275 -2.52 -7.22 2.54
CA SER A 275 -3.49 -7.73 1.56
C SER A 275 -2.86 -8.04 0.21
N GLU A 276 -2.11 -7.09 -0.36
CA GLU A 276 -1.70 -7.16 -1.75
C GLU A 276 -0.37 -7.90 -1.95
N LEU A 277 0.53 -7.84 -0.96
CA LEU A 277 1.85 -8.48 -1.07
C LEU A 277 1.92 -9.82 -0.32
N PHE A 278 1.24 -9.93 0.83
CA PHE A 278 1.34 -11.12 1.69
C PHE A 278 0.08 -11.99 1.71
N GLY A 279 -1.00 -11.59 1.03
CA GLY A 279 -2.19 -12.41 0.81
C GLY A 279 -3.06 -12.60 2.07
N TYR A 280 -3.07 -11.64 2.99
CA TYR A 280 -4.08 -11.61 4.06
C TYR A 280 -5.41 -11.18 3.47
N THR A 281 -6.45 -11.97 3.65
CA THR A 281 -7.72 -11.81 2.92
C THR A 281 -8.78 -11.00 3.66
N ASN A 282 -8.54 -10.65 4.94
CA ASN A 282 -9.54 -9.98 5.78
C ASN A 282 -8.92 -8.79 6.54
N VAL A 283 -8.29 -7.88 5.79
CA VAL A 283 -7.65 -6.67 6.33
C VAL A 283 -8.53 -5.47 6.05
N LYS A 284 -8.81 -4.69 7.09
CA LYS A 284 -9.65 -3.51 7.07
C LYS A 284 -8.90 -2.30 7.62
N VAL A 285 -9.30 -1.12 7.19
CA VAL A 285 -8.83 0.17 7.71
C VAL A 285 -9.97 0.80 8.52
N TYR A 286 -9.70 1.17 9.76
CA TYR A 286 -10.58 2.05 10.50
C TYR A 286 -10.32 3.50 10.06
N ASP A 287 -11.21 4.05 9.22
CA ASP A 287 -10.98 5.35 8.57
C ASP A 287 -10.88 6.50 9.59
N GLY A 288 -11.85 6.62 10.51
CA GLY A 288 -11.82 7.65 11.57
C GLY A 288 -10.67 7.52 12.57
N SER A 289 -10.13 6.32 12.76
CA SER A 289 -8.93 6.04 13.57
C SER A 289 -8.96 6.62 14.99
N SER A 290 -7.80 6.97 15.57
CA SER A 290 -7.70 7.54 16.92
C SER A 290 -8.41 8.88 17.04
N GLN A 291 -8.48 9.68 16.00
CA GLN A 291 -9.22 10.95 16.01
C GLN A 291 -10.70 10.72 16.30
N ASP A 292 -11.31 9.72 15.71
CA ASP A 292 -12.73 9.38 15.93
C ASP A 292 -12.95 8.66 17.25
N TRP A 293 -12.03 7.74 17.64
CA TRP A 293 -12.18 6.92 18.84
C TRP A 293 -11.85 7.66 20.13
N LEU A 294 -10.67 8.30 20.17
CA LEU A 294 -10.16 8.94 21.39
C LEU A 294 -10.82 10.30 21.67
N ASN A 295 -11.55 10.88 20.73
CA ASN A 295 -12.39 12.06 20.96
C ASN A 295 -13.80 11.71 21.48
N ASP A 296 -14.14 10.43 21.52
CA ASP A 296 -15.37 9.94 22.15
C ASP A 296 -15.07 9.46 23.57
N SER A 297 -15.39 10.27 24.58
CA SER A 297 -15.10 9.96 25.98
C SER A 297 -15.89 8.75 26.52
N SER A 298 -16.93 8.30 25.82
CA SER A 298 -17.70 7.11 26.19
C SER A 298 -17.00 5.80 25.81
N LEU A 299 -15.96 5.86 24.96
CA LEU A 299 -15.23 4.67 24.50
C LEU A 299 -14.00 4.40 25.36
N PRO A 300 -13.63 3.13 25.58
CA PRO A 300 -12.45 2.78 26.36
C PRO A 300 -11.16 3.09 25.62
N ALA A 301 -10.08 3.35 26.38
CA ALA A 301 -8.71 3.50 25.91
C ALA A 301 -7.75 2.83 26.88
N GLU A 302 -6.63 2.32 26.36
CA GLU A 302 -5.51 1.74 27.12
C GLU A 302 -4.24 2.58 26.92
N MET A 303 -3.29 2.45 27.90
CA MET A 303 -2.01 3.15 27.88
C MET A 303 -0.86 2.20 27.54
#